data_6ab7a6478f6fd6005133bfc9d2caa274
#
_entry.id   6ab7a6478f6fd6005133bfc9d2caa274
#
_cell.length_a   1.000
_cell.length_b   1.000
_cell.length_c   1.000
_cell.angle_alpha   90.00
_cell.angle_beta   90.00
_cell.angle_gamma   90.00
#
_symmetry.space_group_name_H-M   'P 1'
#
loop_
_entity.id
_entity.type
_entity.pdbx_description
1 polymer ?
#
loop_
_entity_poly.entity_id
_entity_poly.type
_entity_poly.pdbx_seq_one_letter_code
_entity_poly.pdbx_strand_id
1 'polypeptide(L)'
;MKEAYIVKAYRTAVGKAPKGLFRFKRPDELASETINHMVSEVPELDKTRIDDVIVGNATPEAEQGLNIGRVISLMGLNVEDVPGVTVNRYCASGLETIAMASAKIKSGMAAVSYTHLTLPTKA
;
A
#
# COMPACT_ATOMS: atom_id res chain seq x y z
N MET A 1 -0.98 4.73 -25.74
CA MET A 1 -1.29 4.68 -24.29
C MET A 1 -1.44 3.23 -23.89
N LYS A 2 -0.79 2.83 -22.80
CA LYS A 2 -0.94 1.48 -22.26
C LYS A 2 -2.22 1.36 -21.44
N GLU A 3 -2.73 0.16 -21.30
CA GLU A 3 -3.84 -0.12 -20.40
C GLU A 3 -3.32 -0.53 -19.03
N ALA A 4 -4.06 -0.20 -17.98
CA ALA A 4 -3.75 -0.58 -16.61
C ALA A 4 -4.79 -1.60 -16.14
N TYR A 5 -4.32 -2.71 -15.59
CA TYR A 5 -5.17 -3.81 -15.10
C TYR A 5 -4.97 -4.01 -13.60
N ILE A 6 -6.05 -4.27 -12.90
CA ILE A 6 -5.99 -4.73 -11.51
C ILE A 6 -5.84 -6.25 -11.54
N VAL A 7 -4.69 -6.73 -11.09
CA VAL A 7 -4.36 -8.17 -11.11
C VAL A 7 -4.83 -8.85 -9.83
N LYS A 8 -4.67 -8.18 -8.68
CA LYS A 8 -5.07 -8.67 -7.37
C LYS A 8 -5.67 -7.54 -6.55
N ALA A 9 -6.66 -7.87 -5.75
CA ALA A 9 -7.30 -6.93 -4.83
C ALA A 9 -7.68 -7.66 -3.54
N TYR A 10 -7.20 -7.16 -2.41
CA TYR A 10 -7.44 -7.74 -1.09
C TYR A 10 -7.84 -6.68 -0.08
N ARG A 11 -8.40 -7.14 1.00
CA ARG A 11 -8.80 -6.31 2.11
C ARG A 11 -8.53 -7.06 3.41
N THR A 12 -7.99 -6.38 4.40
CA THR A 12 -7.93 -6.94 5.76
C THR A 12 -9.30 -6.86 6.44
N ALA A 13 -9.47 -7.60 7.52
CA ALA A 13 -10.56 -7.34 8.43
C ALA A 13 -10.42 -5.92 9.03
N VAL A 14 -11.51 -5.40 9.56
CA VAL A 14 -11.55 -4.10 10.24
C VAL A 14 -11.77 -4.32 11.73
N GLY A 15 -10.88 -3.77 12.55
CA GLY A 15 -11.01 -3.79 14.00
C GLY A 15 -11.68 -2.53 14.52
N LYS A 16 -12.50 -2.67 15.55
CA LYS A 16 -13.15 -1.53 16.20
C LYS A 16 -12.16 -0.83 17.14
N ALA A 17 -11.98 0.46 16.97
CA ALA A 17 -11.19 1.26 17.91
C ALA A 17 -12.02 1.56 19.16
N PRO A 18 -11.43 1.68 20.35
CA PRO A 18 -10.03 1.34 20.69
C PRO A 18 -9.86 -0.09 21.20
N LYS A 19 -10.92 -0.89 21.30
CA LYS A 19 -10.93 -2.20 21.97
C LYS A 19 -11.00 -3.40 21.04
N GLY A 20 -10.92 -3.19 19.72
CA GLY A 20 -11.04 -4.26 18.74
C GLY A 20 -9.82 -5.17 18.64
N LEU A 21 -9.90 -6.16 17.73
CA LEU A 21 -8.87 -7.18 17.55
C LEU A 21 -7.51 -6.59 17.17
N PHE A 22 -7.49 -5.46 16.44
CA PHE A 22 -6.26 -4.83 15.98
C PHE A 22 -5.72 -3.75 16.89
N ARG A 23 -6.21 -3.63 18.12
CA ARG A 23 -5.82 -2.54 19.04
C ARG A 23 -4.32 -2.46 19.33
N PHE A 24 -3.60 -3.57 19.22
CA PHE A 24 -2.15 -3.65 19.39
C PHE A 24 -1.39 -3.88 18.09
N LYS A 25 -2.09 -3.93 16.96
CA LYS A 25 -1.48 -4.14 15.65
C LYS A 25 -1.02 -2.81 15.06
N ARG A 26 0.23 -2.76 14.62
CA ARG A 26 0.74 -1.58 13.94
C ARG A 26 0.19 -1.53 12.51
N PRO A 27 -0.17 -0.35 11.99
CA PRO A 27 -0.66 -0.21 10.62
C PRO A 27 0.34 -0.67 9.56
N ASP A 28 1.62 -0.38 9.75
CA ASP A 28 2.69 -0.80 8.83
C ASP A 28 2.86 -2.32 8.79
N GLU A 29 2.74 -2.99 9.93
CA GLU A 29 2.77 -4.45 10.00
C GLU A 29 1.58 -5.06 9.26
N LEU A 30 0.38 -4.53 9.50
CA LEU A 30 -0.83 -5.02 8.85
C LEU A 30 -0.76 -4.88 7.32
N ALA A 31 -0.29 -3.73 6.85
CA ALA A 31 -0.06 -3.49 5.43
C ALA A 31 1.00 -4.43 4.86
N SER A 32 2.10 -4.62 5.57
CA SER A 32 3.20 -5.48 5.13
C SER A 32 2.78 -6.94 5.00
N GLU A 33 1.98 -7.44 5.93
CA GLU A 33 1.42 -8.79 5.86
C GLU A 33 0.50 -8.93 4.64
N THR A 34 -0.31 -7.92 4.35
CA THR A 34 -1.21 -7.90 3.19
C THR A 34 -0.43 -7.95 1.88
N ILE A 35 0.60 -7.13 1.75
CA ILE A 35 1.49 -7.15 0.56
C ILE A 35 2.15 -8.51 0.40
N ASN A 36 2.71 -9.04 1.49
CA ASN A 36 3.42 -10.31 1.46
C ASN A 36 2.51 -11.44 0.98
N HIS A 37 1.30 -11.50 1.52
CA HIS A 37 0.30 -12.48 1.08
C HIS A 37 -0.05 -12.28 -0.40
N MET A 38 -0.34 -11.07 -0.82
CA MET A 38 -0.72 -10.76 -2.20
C MET A 38 0.36 -11.14 -3.19
N VAL A 39 1.62 -10.81 -2.90
CA VAL A 39 2.75 -11.12 -3.77
C VAL A 39 3.02 -12.63 -3.81
N SER A 40 2.80 -13.35 -2.70
CA SER A 40 2.95 -14.80 -2.66
C SER A 40 2.01 -15.54 -3.62
N GLU A 41 0.90 -14.93 -3.98
CA GLU A 41 -0.06 -15.50 -4.92
C GLU A 41 0.29 -15.22 -6.38
N VAL A 42 1.34 -14.47 -6.64
CA VAL A 42 1.84 -14.18 -7.99
C VAL A 42 3.32 -14.56 -8.06
N PRO A 43 3.64 -15.87 -8.03
CA PRO A 43 5.03 -16.34 -7.92
C PRO A 43 5.89 -15.98 -9.14
N GLU A 44 5.27 -15.66 -10.28
CA GLU A 44 5.97 -15.21 -11.48
C GLU A 44 6.47 -13.77 -11.37
N LEU A 45 5.99 -13.00 -10.40
CA LEU A 45 6.38 -11.61 -10.21
C LEU A 45 7.73 -11.52 -9.52
N ASP A 46 8.69 -10.90 -10.20
CA ASP A 46 9.92 -10.43 -9.58
C ASP A 46 9.61 -9.14 -8.82
N LYS A 47 9.69 -9.19 -7.48
CA LYS A 47 9.35 -8.05 -6.62
C LYS A 47 10.18 -6.80 -6.91
N THR A 48 11.42 -6.97 -7.35
CA THR A 48 12.31 -5.86 -7.68
C THR A 48 11.84 -5.08 -8.92
N ARG A 49 10.91 -5.63 -9.68
CA ARG A 49 10.31 -4.99 -10.86
C ARG A 49 9.04 -4.21 -10.56
N ILE A 50 8.63 -4.15 -9.31
CA ILE A 50 7.56 -3.25 -8.90
C ILE A 50 8.13 -1.83 -8.91
N ASP A 51 7.51 -0.95 -9.67
CA ASP A 51 8.03 0.41 -9.87
C ASP A 51 7.70 1.34 -8.70
N ASP A 52 6.60 1.10 -8.02
CA ASP A 52 6.20 1.96 -6.90
C ASP A 52 5.23 1.25 -5.96
N VAL A 53 5.30 1.63 -4.69
CA VAL A 53 4.30 1.31 -3.66
C VAL A 53 3.63 2.62 -3.25
N ILE A 54 2.37 2.79 -3.61
CA ILE A 54 1.62 4.02 -3.36
C ILE A 54 0.63 3.78 -2.22
N VAL A 55 0.86 4.40 -1.08
CA VAL A 55 0.06 4.21 0.13
C VAL A 55 -0.77 5.43 0.44
N GLY A 56 -2.08 5.25 0.53
CA GLY A 56 -2.99 6.27 1.01
C GLY A 56 -3.01 6.31 2.54
N ASN A 57 -2.86 7.50 3.10
CA ASN A 57 -2.88 7.70 4.55
C ASN A 57 -3.48 9.06 4.90
N ALA A 58 -4.67 9.04 5.48
CA ALA A 58 -5.39 10.26 5.84
C ALA A 58 -4.93 10.87 7.18
N THR A 59 -4.21 10.09 8.01
CA THR A 59 -3.74 10.51 9.33
C THR A 59 -2.24 10.23 9.48
N PRO A 60 -1.37 11.01 8.81
CA PRO A 60 0.08 10.78 8.77
C PRO A 60 0.77 11.22 10.08
N GLU A 61 0.48 10.53 11.15
CA GLU A 61 1.04 10.82 12.47
C GLU A 61 1.36 9.54 13.24
N ALA A 62 2.18 9.65 14.27
CA ALA A 62 2.63 8.57 15.14
C ALA A 62 3.21 7.41 14.31
N GLU A 63 2.69 6.20 14.46
CA GLU A 63 3.14 4.99 13.74
C GLU A 63 2.95 5.08 12.22
N GLN A 64 2.11 5.98 11.75
CA GLN A 64 1.84 6.24 10.34
C GLN A 64 2.51 7.52 9.83
N GLY A 65 3.40 8.11 10.63
CA GLY A 65 4.06 9.36 10.27
C GLY A 65 5.09 9.24 9.16
N LEU A 66 5.57 10.39 8.72
CA LEU A 66 6.56 10.53 7.65
C LEU A 66 6.07 9.84 6.36
N ASN A 67 6.98 9.20 5.65
CA ASN A 67 6.64 8.44 4.44
C ASN A 67 6.43 6.96 4.77
N ILE A 68 5.28 6.64 5.35
CA ILE A 68 4.92 5.25 5.67
C ILE A 68 4.92 4.35 4.42
N GLY A 69 4.69 4.92 3.24
CA GLY A 69 4.75 4.17 1.98
C GLY A 69 6.10 3.52 1.75
N ARG A 70 7.19 4.20 2.09
CA ARG A 70 8.54 3.62 2.00
C ARG A 70 8.75 2.52 3.05
N VAL A 71 8.28 2.74 4.27
CA VAL A 71 8.38 1.73 5.33
C VAL A 71 7.64 0.46 4.93
N ILE A 72 6.42 0.60 4.43
CA ILE A 72 5.59 -0.52 3.98
C ILE A 72 6.25 -1.24 2.79
N SER A 73 6.84 -0.51 1.85
CA SER A 73 7.57 -1.12 0.73
C SER A 73 8.71 -2.01 1.23
N LEU A 74 9.53 -1.49 2.12
CA LEU A 74 10.66 -2.25 2.68
C LEU A 74 10.21 -3.48 3.47
N MET A 75 9.23 -3.32 4.35
CA MET A 75 8.73 -4.39 5.20
C MET A 75 7.96 -5.45 4.42
N GLY A 76 7.09 -5.03 3.51
CA GLY A 76 6.18 -5.92 2.80
C GLY A 76 6.82 -6.67 1.66
N LEU A 77 7.68 -6.02 0.90
CA LEU A 77 8.37 -6.64 -0.23
C LEU A 77 9.69 -7.28 0.15
N ASN A 78 10.31 -6.80 1.22
CA ASN A 78 11.62 -7.27 1.68
C ASN A 78 12.70 -7.16 0.60
N VAL A 79 12.65 -6.09 -0.20
CA VAL A 79 13.66 -5.69 -1.18
C VAL A 79 13.88 -4.18 -1.08
N GLU A 80 15.06 -3.71 -1.44
CA GLU A 80 15.41 -2.29 -1.33
C GLU A 80 15.11 -1.48 -2.59
N ASP A 81 14.86 -2.16 -3.69
CA ASP A 81 14.76 -1.58 -5.02
C ASP A 81 13.49 -0.78 -5.27
N VAL A 82 12.44 -1.02 -4.49
CA VAL A 82 11.10 -0.47 -4.76
C VAL A 82 10.85 0.75 -3.89
N PRO A 83 10.65 1.93 -4.50
CA PRO A 83 10.31 3.13 -3.75
C PRO A 83 8.91 3.05 -3.15
N GLY A 84 8.61 3.99 -2.27
CA GLY A 84 7.28 4.12 -1.71
C GLY A 84 6.92 5.60 -1.56
N VAL A 85 5.66 5.92 -1.79
CA VAL A 85 5.11 7.26 -1.63
C VAL A 85 3.85 7.20 -0.79
N THR A 86 3.64 8.24 0.01
CA THR A 86 2.45 8.39 0.84
C THR A 86 1.59 9.51 0.29
N VAL A 87 0.30 9.25 0.12
CA VAL A 87 -0.65 10.18 -0.47
C VAL A 87 -1.77 10.46 0.52
N ASN A 88 -2.10 11.72 0.69
CA ASN A 88 -3.20 12.13 1.55
C ASN A 88 -4.22 12.96 0.77
N ARG A 89 -5.41 12.39 0.59
CA ARG A 89 -6.63 13.07 0.14
C ARG A 89 -7.76 12.77 1.12
N TYR A 90 -7.46 12.78 2.41
CA TYR A 90 -8.41 12.42 3.45
C TYR A 90 -9.08 11.08 3.15
N CYS A 91 -10.41 11.00 3.21
CA CYS A 91 -11.14 9.74 2.98
C CYS A 91 -10.99 9.17 1.56
N ALA A 92 -10.58 9.98 0.58
CA ALA A 92 -10.38 9.58 -0.80
C ALA A 92 -8.94 9.08 -1.09
N SER A 93 -8.09 8.96 -0.07
CA SER A 93 -6.67 8.58 -0.26
C SER A 93 -6.50 7.26 -0.99
N GLY A 94 -7.31 6.25 -0.67
CA GLY A 94 -7.23 4.94 -1.32
C GLY A 94 -7.60 4.99 -2.80
N LEU A 95 -8.63 5.73 -3.15
CA LEU A 95 -9.02 5.92 -4.56
C LEU A 95 -7.96 6.70 -5.33
N GLU A 96 -7.36 7.70 -4.68
CA GLU A 96 -6.26 8.47 -5.26
C GLU A 96 -5.05 7.60 -5.59
N THR A 97 -4.69 6.65 -4.72
CA THR A 97 -3.56 5.75 -4.99
C THR A 97 -3.80 4.90 -6.23
N ILE A 98 -5.02 4.41 -6.41
CA ILE A 98 -5.40 3.63 -7.60
C ILE A 98 -5.33 4.51 -8.86
N ALA A 99 -5.85 5.72 -8.79
CA ALA A 99 -5.79 6.68 -9.89
C ALA A 99 -4.35 7.02 -10.28
N MET A 100 -3.48 7.27 -9.29
CA MET A 100 -2.07 7.54 -9.53
C MET A 100 -1.35 6.35 -10.19
N ALA A 101 -1.55 5.14 -9.67
CA ALA A 101 -0.96 3.94 -10.22
C ALA A 101 -1.42 3.72 -11.67
N SER A 102 -2.70 3.87 -11.92
CA SER A 102 -3.29 3.76 -13.27
C SER A 102 -2.69 4.78 -14.22
N ALA A 103 -2.57 6.04 -13.80
CA ALA A 103 -1.99 7.11 -14.61
C ALA A 103 -0.51 6.84 -14.93
N LYS A 104 0.27 6.39 -13.96
CA LYS A 104 1.68 6.03 -14.17
C LYS A 104 1.85 4.90 -15.18
N ILE A 105 1.01 3.86 -15.09
CA ILE A 105 1.06 2.75 -16.04
C ILE A 105 0.64 3.20 -17.43
N LYS A 106 -0.45 3.93 -17.54
CA LYS A 106 -0.96 4.42 -18.83
C LYS A 106 0.01 5.38 -19.54
N SER A 107 0.74 6.18 -18.78
CA SER A 107 1.73 7.12 -19.32
C SER A 107 3.08 6.47 -19.65
N GLY A 108 3.28 5.21 -19.26
CA GLY A 108 4.56 4.52 -19.43
C GLY A 108 5.58 4.82 -18.34
N MET A 109 5.22 5.54 -17.28
CA MET A 109 6.11 5.83 -16.15
C MET A 109 6.32 4.61 -15.24
N ALA A 110 5.39 3.67 -15.27
CA ALA A 110 5.48 2.44 -14.50
C ALA A 110 4.92 1.27 -15.30
N ALA A 111 5.40 0.07 -15.04
CA ALA A 111 4.85 -1.17 -15.57
C ALA A 111 4.04 -1.92 -14.52
N VAL A 112 4.50 -1.93 -13.27
CA VAL A 112 3.85 -2.59 -12.13
C VAL A 112 3.82 -1.65 -10.94
N SER A 113 2.68 -1.54 -10.30
CA SER A 113 2.52 -0.73 -9.09
C SER A 113 1.65 -1.44 -8.07
N TYR A 114 1.94 -1.23 -6.79
CA TYR A 114 1.11 -1.66 -5.68
C TYR A 114 0.45 -0.45 -5.03
N THR A 115 -0.82 -0.56 -4.70
CA THR A 115 -1.53 0.49 -3.97
C THR A 115 -2.11 -0.03 -2.67
N HIS A 116 -2.15 0.81 -1.65
CA HIS A 116 -2.67 0.48 -0.33
C HIS A 116 -3.32 1.69 0.32
N LEU A 117 -4.33 1.47 1.15
CA LEU A 117 -4.87 2.48 2.04
C LEU A 117 -4.64 2.02 3.48
N THR A 118 -3.99 2.85 4.28
CA THR A 118 -3.90 2.63 5.72
C THR A 118 -5.02 3.39 6.44
N LEU A 119 -5.62 2.73 7.41
CA LEU A 119 -6.58 3.33 8.32
C LEU A 119 -6.02 3.28 9.74
N PRO A 120 -6.29 4.28 10.59
CA PRO A 120 -5.86 4.21 11.98
C PRO A 120 -6.54 3.04 12.67
N THR A 121 -5.75 2.25 13.38
CA THR A 121 -6.23 1.12 14.18
C THR A 121 -6.55 1.52 15.61
N LYS A 122 -6.20 2.75 15.97
CA LYS A 122 -6.45 3.35 17.27
C LYS A 122 -7.19 4.68 17.09
N ALA A 123 -8.11 4.91 17.93
CA ALA A 123 -8.80 6.19 17.97
C ALA A 123 -7.91 7.28 18.61
#